data_6179dcdefe138ada104b6448cf28fc3d
#
_entry.id   6179dcdefe138ada104b6448cf28fc3d
#
_cell.length_a   1.000
_cell.length_b   1.000
_cell.length_c   1.000
_cell.angle_alpha   90.00
_cell.angle_beta   90.00
_cell.angle_gamma   90.00
#
_symmetry.space_group_name_H-M   'P 1'
#
loop_
_entity.id
_entity.type
_entity.pdbx_description
1 polymer ?
#
loop_
_entity_poly.entity_id
_entity_poly.type
_entity_poly.pdbx_seq_one_letter_code
_entity_poly.pdbx_strand_id
1 'polypeptide(L)'
;METLTTEIMVLGGGPGGYAAAFYAADKGRKVILVDRAERLGGVCLNCGCIPSKALLHATKLIREANESSARGVSFGTPKINLEKLRAWKDSVLEKLGQGLSGLSQKRGVELLRGRGYFEDSRTLRVETKEGQRFISYEKAIIAVGSRPAMPPAFDLGNPRVMTSTEALEIEEIPKNLLVVGGGYIGMELGTVYAALGSEVVLTEALSSILLGVDSDLIRPVMRFAEKAFKEVRLNAKVVKMATSGKQIKVILTVSGEQREEIYDRVLVSVGRAPNCKDLGLENTKVTLDERGFIQVNGQRRTSDPAVYAIGDIVGGALLAHKASKEARIAVEALSGESSSFEDVIIPAVVFTDPEVAWCGLTEAEAKEKGISVQVARFPWAASGRAMTLDRPDGLTKMIIDPQTERILGVGIVGAGAGELISEGVLAVQMGATAKDVADSVHPHPTLSETLMECAEVFYGYSTHTLARKKG
;
A
#
# COMPACT_ATOMS: atom_id res chain seq x y z
N MET A 1 35.37 -21.55 -8.88
CA MET A 1 34.52 -20.49 -8.31
C MET A 1 34.08 -20.99 -6.94
N GLU A 2 34.18 -20.15 -5.92
CA GLU A 2 33.82 -20.52 -4.57
C GLU A 2 32.27 -20.52 -4.44
N THR A 3 31.71 -21.64 -4.01
CA THR A 3 30.27 -21.78 -3.75
C THR A 3 30.00 -21.49 -2.28
N LEU A 4 29.20 -20.47 -2.01
CA LEU A 4 28.72 -20.14 -0.67
C LEU A 4 27.68 -21.19 -0.24
N THR A 5 27.62 -21.51 1.04
CA THR A 5 26.63 -22.44 1.60
C THR A 5 25.85 -21.81 2.73
N THR A 6 24.53 -22.01 2.74
CA THR A 6 23.63 -21.50 3.78
C THR A 6 22.46 -22.46 4.03
N GLU A 7 21.82 -22.37 5.20
CA GLU A 7 20.56 -23.07 5.44
C GLU A 7 19.40 -22.41 4.71
N ILE A 8 19.33 -21.05 4.79
CA ILE A 8 18.24 -20.30 4.20
C ILE A 8 18.81 -19.22 3.27
N MET A 9 18.41 -19.25 2.01
CA MET A 9 18.66 -18.20 1.05
C MET A 9 17.39 -17.36 0.87
N VAL A 10 17.47 -16.04 1.02
CA VAL A 10 16.36 -15.11 0.76
C VAL A 10 16.71 -14.27 -0.46
N LEU A 11 15.86 -14.31 -1.48
CA LEU A 11 16.03 -13.53 -2.71
C LEU A 11 15.08 -12.33 -2.71
N GLY A 12 15.63 -11.11 -2.58
CA GLY A 12 14.93 -9.84 -2.50
C GLY A 12 14.97 -9.22 -1.10
N GLY A 13 15.47 -8.00 -0.99
CA GLY A 13 15.66 -7.24 0.26
C GLY A 13 14.54 -6.26 0.60
N GLY A 14 13.33 -6.48 0.07
CA GLY A 14 12.13 -5.71 0.43
C GLY A 14 11.56 -6.08 1.79
N PRO A 15 10.40 -5.50 2.20
CA PRO A 15 9.79 -5.72 3.53
C PRO A 15 9.60 -7.20 3.90
N GLY A 16 9.16 -8.03 2.96
CA GLY A 16 9.08 -9.47 3.19
C GLY A 16 10.45 -10.12 3.33
N GLY A 17 11.39 -9.77 2.45
CA GLY A 17 12.71 -10.41 2.40
C GLY A 17 13.58 -10.11 3.62
N TYR A 18 13.75 -8.85 4.01
CA TYR A 18 14.52 -8.55 5.21
C TYR A 18 13.80 -9.05 6.49
N ALA A 19 12.46 -9.02 6.55
CA ALA A 19 11.73 -9.60 7.67
C ALA A 19 11.95 -11.12 7.77
N ALA A 20 11.93 -11.85 6.65
CA ALA A 20 12.21 -13.28 6.62
C ALA A 20 13.66 -13.58 7.03
N ALA A 21 14.62 -12.84 6.47
CA ALA A 21 16.04 -13.02 6.78
C ALA A 21 16.36 -12.78 8.26
N PHE A 22 15.82 -11.67 8.81
CA PHE A 22 16.04 -11.33 10.22
C PHE A 22 15.37 -12.33 11.16
N TYR A 23 14.13 -12.70 10.91
CA TYR A 23 13.43 -13.66 11.74
C TYR A 23 14.05 -15.05 11.67
N ALA A 24 14.53 -15.49 10.52
CA ALA A 24 15.26 -16.75 10.40
C ALA A 24 16.61 -16.73 11.16
N ALA A 25 17.35 -15.61 11.08
CA ALA A 25 18.57 -15.41 11.86
C ALA A 25 18.30 -15.37 13.38
N ASP A 26 17.22 -14.68 13.82
CA ASP A 26 16.79 -14.66 15.23
C ASP A 26 16.40 -16.08 15.76
N LYS A 27 16.00 -16.99 14.84
CA LYS A 27 15.82 -18.43 15.14
C LYS A 27 17.11 -19.26 15.07
N GLY A 28 18.27 -18.62 14.91
CA GLY A 28 19.58 -19.28 14.91
C GLY A 28 19.98 -19.91 13.57
N ARG A 29 19.28 -19.58 12.47
CA ARG A 29 19.59 -20.12 11.14
C ARG A 29 20.68 -19.30 10.45
N LYS A 30 21.54 -19.98 9.67
CA LYS A 30 22.47 -19.31 8.78
C LYS A 30 21.74 -18.79 7.56
N VAL A 31 21.80 -17.47 7.30
CA VAL A 31 21.03 -16.80 6.26
C VAL A 31 21.93 -15.99 5.32
N ILE A 32 21.72 -16.17 4.01
CA ILE A 32 22.23 -15.27 2.98
C ILE A 32 21.04 -14.53 2.36
N LEU A 33 21.07 -13.19 2.38
CA LEU A 33 20.07 -12.32 1.75
C LEU A 33 20.67 -11.73 0.46
N VAL A 34 20.05 -12.04 -0.68
CA VAL A 34 20.46 -11.55 -2.00
C VAL A 34 19.56 -10.41 -2.43
N ASP A 35 20.12 -9.26 -2.78
CA ASP A 35 19.37 -8.15 -3.38
C ASP A 35 20.23 -7.42 -4.43
N ARG A 36 19.58 -7.01 -5.52
CA ARG A 36 20.25 -6.24 -6.58
C ARG A 36 20.48 -4.78 -6.23
N ALA A 37 19.67 -4.21 -5.33
CA ALA A 37 19.77 -2.83 -4.92
C ALA A 37 20.92 -2.63 -3.91
N GLU A 38 21.56 -1.47 -3.95
CA GLU A 38 22.61 -1.12 -2.99
C GLU A 38 22.07 -0.93 -1.57
N ARG A 39 20.85 -0.40 -1.45
CA ARG A 39 20.17 -0.16 -0.18
C ARG A 39 19.02 -1.17 0.02
N LEU A 40 18.99 -1.83 1.18
CA LEU A 40 17.87 -2.67 1.58
C LEU A 40 16.56 -1.86 1.68
N GLY A 41 15.44 -2.56 1.71
CA GLY A 41 14.10 -1.98 1.88
C GLY A 41 13.20 -2.13 0.67
N GLY A 42 13.73 -2.59 -0.47
CA GLY A 42 12.97 -2.84 -1.69
C GLY A 42 12.22 -1.61 -2.21
N VAL A 43 11.14 -1.85 -2.96
CA VAL A 43 10.28 -0.78 -3.51
C VAL A 43 9.68 0.08 -2.38
N CYS A 44 9.19 -0.54 -1.31
CA CYS A 44 8.51 0.18 -0.23
C CYS A 44 9.37 1.31 0.35
N LEU A 45 10.61 1.02 0.75
CA LEU A 45 11.51 2.03 1.32
C LEU A 45 12.05 2.97 0.25
N ASN A 46 12.46 2.45 -0.90
CA ASN A 46 13.30 3.22 -1.83
C ASN A 46 12.52 4.05 -2.86
N CYS A 47 11.37 3.55 -3.34
CA CYS A 47 10.58 4.20 -4.38
C CYS A 47 9.07 3.88 -4.28
N GLY A 48 8.53 3.80 -3.06
CA GLY A 48 7.12 3.48 -2.81
C GLY A 48 6.58 4.14 -1.56
N CYS A 49 6.28 3.33 -0.53
CA CYS A 49 5.56 3.77 0.67
C CYS A 49 6.24 4.91 1.41
N ILE A 50 7.54 4.79 1.69
CA ILE A 50 8.22 5.78 2.54
C ILE A 50 8.36 7.12 1.83
N PRO A 51 8.90 7.22 0.59
CA PRO A 51 8.96 8.51 -0.09
C PRO A 51 7.57 9.12 -0.35
N SER A 52 6.53 8.33 -0.65
CA SER A 52 5.18 8.88 -0.83
C SER A 52 4.62 9.48 0.46
N LYS A 53 4.80 8.82 1.62
CA LYS A 53 4.33 9.32 2.92
C LYS A 53 5.13 10.53 3.39
N ALA A 54 6.43 10.59 3.11
CA ALA A 54 7.23 11.79 3.33
C ALA A 54 6.69 12.98 2.53
N LEU A 55 6.42 12.79 1.23
CA LEU A 55 5.88 13.85 0.39
C LEU A 55 4.45 14.26 0.77
N LEU A 56 3.57 13.30 1.09
CA LEU A 56 2.22 13.57 1.57
C LEU A 56 2.25 14.38 2.88
N HIS A 57 3.16 14.04 3.81
CA HIS A 57 3.33 14.83 5.03
C HIS A 57 3.77 16.27 4.74
N ALA A 58 4.77 16.47 3.89
CA ALA A 58 5.24 17.81 3.52
C ALA A 58 4.15 18.64 2.82
N THR A 59 3.39 18.02 1.92
CA THR A 59 2.32 18.71 1.17
C THR A 59 1.06 18.96 2.02
N LYS A 60 0.82 18.11 3.03
CA LYS A 60 -0.23 18.35 4.03
C LYS A 60 -0.01 19.65 4.78
N LEU A 61 1.25 20.00 5.14
CA LEU A 61 1.57 21.27 5.78
C LEU A 61 1.19 22.49 4.93
N ILE A 62 1.38 22.40 3.61
CA ILE A 62 0.99 23.48 2.67
C ILE A 62 -0.51 23.74 2.74
N ARG A 63 -1.30 22.66 2.70
CA ARG A 63 -2.76 22.75 2.75
C ARG A 63 -3.25 23.26 4.11
N GLU A 64 -2.77 22.68 5.21
CA GLU A 64 -3.14 23.09 6.57
C GLU A 64 -2.82 24.57 6.84
N ALA A 65 -1.69 25.07 6.32
CA ALA A 65 -1.35 26.47 6.38
C ALA A 65 -2.33 27.36 5.60
N ASN A 66 -2.79 26.92 4.44
CA ASN A 66 -3.79 27.65 3.66
C ASN A 66 -5.17 27.67 4.35
N GLU A 67 -5.58 26.53 4.92
CA GLU A 67 -6.87 26.39 5.60
C GLU A 67 -6.90 27.11 6.96
N SER A 68 -5.74 27.31 7.61
CA SER A 68 -5.65 27.93 8.92
C SER A 68 -6.12 29.38 8.99
N SER A 69 -6.14 30.08 7.85
CA SER A 69 -6.65 31.46 7.75
C SER A 69 -8.11 31.58 8.19
N ALA A 70 -8.93 30.56 7.92
CA ALA A 70 -10.32 30.49 8.38
C ALA A 70 -10.44 30.39 9.92
N ARG A 71 -9.35 29.94 10.59
CA ARG A 71 -9.24 29.81 12.06
C ARG A 71 -8.51 30.99 12.69
N GLY A 72 -8.27 32.06 11.94
CA GLY A 72 -7.62 33.28 12.42
C GLY A 72 -6.08 33.23 12.45
N VAL A 73 -5.46 32.18 11.88
CA VAL A 73 -4.00 32.06 11.76
C VAL A 73 -3.62 32.10 10.29
N SER A 74 -2.97 33.17 9.84
CA SER A 74 -2.61 33.35 8.44
C SER A 74 -1.12 33.19 8.20
N PHE A 75 -0.75 32.42 7.19
CA PHE A 75 0.60 32.30 6.68
C PHE A 75 0.73 33.00 5.32
N GLY A 76 1.93 33.39 4.95
CA GLY A 76 2.19 33.87 3.58
C GLY A 76 2.17 32.71 2.58
N THR A 77 2.16 33.05 1.28
CA THR A 77 2.24 32.06 0.21
C THR A 77 3.49 31.17 0.38
N PRO A 78 3.34 29.85 0.43
CA PRO A 78 4.46 28.95 0.65
C PRO A 78 5.46 29.01 -0.51
N LYS A 79 6.75 29.10 -0.21
CA LYS A 79 7.83 29.02 -1.18
C LYS A 79 8.38 27.60 -1.18
N ILE A 80 8.17 26.87 -2.28
CA ILE A 80 8.61 25.48 -2.42
C ILE A 80 10.02 25.45 -3.01
N ASN A 81 10.96 24.83 -2.31
CA ASN A 81 12.28 24.52 -2.81
C ASN A 81 12.36 23.00 -3.05
N LEU A 82 12.25 22.59 -4.31
CA LEU A 82 12.23 21.17 -4.69
C LEU A 82 13.52 20.43 -4.35
N GLU A 83 14.66 21.09 -4.47
CA GLU A 83 15.97 20.48 -4.13
C GLU A 83 16.02 20.13 -2.64
N LYS A 84 15.63 21.06 -1.76
CA LYS A 84 15.56 20.80 -0.31
C LYS A 84 14.51 19.75 0.04
N LEU A 85 13.36 19.76 -0.62
CA LEU A 85 12.30 18.76 -0.40
C LEU A 85 12.80 17.35 -0.76
N ARG A 86 13.45 17.20 -1.92
CA ARG A 86 14.07 15.94 -2.33
C ARG A 86 15.17 15.51 -1.36
N ALA A 87 16.10 16.41 -1.03
CA ALA A 87 17.19 16.10 -0.11
C ALA A 87 16.68 15.66 1.27
N TRP A 88 15.61 16.29 1.78
CA TRP A 88 14.97 15.86 3.02
C TRP A 88 14.35 14.45 2.88
N LYS A 89 13.55 14.21 1.82
CA LYS A 89 12.99 12.89 1.50
C LYS A 89 14.10 11.83 1.46
N ASP A 90 15.16 12.08 0.70
CA ASP A 90 16.27 11.15 0.53
C ASP A 90 17.03 10.89 1.83
N SER A 91 17.14 11.89 2.70
CA SER A 91 17.75 11.72 4.02
C SER A 91 16.96 10.76 4.92
N VAL A 92 15.61 10.74 4.79
CA VAL A 92 14.76 9.77 5.50
C VAL A 92 15.01 8.35 4.99
N LEU A 93 15.06 8.19 3.66
CA LEU A 93 15.31 6.89 3.03
C LEU A 93 16.69 6.33 3.42
N GLU A 94 17.70 7.20 3.41
CA GLU A 94 19.07 6.82 3.76
C GLU A 94 19.20 6.36 5.21
N LYS A 95 18.64 7.12 6.16
CA LYS A 95 18.62 6.75 7.60
C LYS A 95 17.96 5.39 7.83
N LEU A 96 16.83 5.13 7.18
CA LEU A 96 16.12 3.85 7.33
C LEU A 96 16.90 2.70 6.68
N GLY A 97 17.50 2.93 5.50
CA GLY A 97 18.32 1.94 4.81
C GLY A 97 19.58 1.56 5.59
N GLN A 98 20.26 2.55 6.20
CA GLN A 98 21.39 2.33 7.10
C GLN A 98 20.97 1.52 8.34
N GLY A 99 19.78 1.83 8.91
CA GLY A 99 19.20 1.08 10.02
C GLY A 99 19.02 -0.40 9.66
N LEU A 100 18.43 -0.70 8.49
CA LEU A 100 18.25 -2.09 8.03
C LEU A 100 19.58 -2.81 7.82
N SER A 101 20.57 -2.14 7.23
CA SER A 101 21.90 -2.72 7.01
C SER A 101 22.60 -3.02 8.34
N GLY A 102 22.53 -2.10 9.31
CA GLY A 102 23.08 -2.32 10.66
C GLY A 102 22.37 -3.48 11.41
N LEU A 103 21.05 -3.63 11.24
CA LEU A 103 20.29 -4.73 11.81
C LEU A 103 20.64 -6.07 11.16
N SER A 104 20.88 -6.10 9.85
CA SER A 104 21.36 -7.28 9.12
C SER A 104 22.70 -7.74 9.66
N GLN A 105 23.67 -6.83 9.79
CA GLN A 105 25.00 -7.11 10.31
C GLN A 105 24.97 -7.65 11.75
N LYS A 106 24.18 -7.02 12.64
CA LYS A 106 24.06 -7.45 14.05
C LYS A 106 23.45 -8.85 14.20
N ARG A 107 22.64 -9.29 13.24
CA ARG A 107 22.05 -10.64 13.20
C ARG A 107 22.91 -11.66 12.48
N GLY A 108 24.05 -11.26 11.95
CA GLY A 108 24.91 -12.16 11.17
C GLY A 108 24.30 -12.59 9.83
N VAL A 109 23.33 -11.84 9.30
CA VAL A 109 22.79 -12.07 7.95
C VAL A 109 23.82 -11.62 6.93
N GLU A 110 24.31 -12.53 6.11
CA GLU A 110 25.21 -12.23 5.03
C GLU A 110 24.45 -11.57 3.86
N LEU A 111 24.88 -10.36 3.49
CA LEU A 111 24.29 -9.61 2.35
C LEU A 111 25.13 -9.83 1.10
N LEU A 112 24.54 -10.41 0.06
CA LEU A 112 25.14 -10.52 -1.25
C LEU A 112 24.42 -9.60 -2.25
N ARG A 113 25.16 -8.61 -2.78
CA ARG A 113 24.64 -7.66 -3.76
C ARG A 113 24.74 -8.21 -5.18
N GLY A 114 23.59 -8.46 -5.80
CA GLY A 114 23.57 -8.96 -7.17
C GLY A 114 22.19 -9.44 -7.62
N ARG A 115 22.14 -9.85 -8.88
CA ARG A 115 20.94 -10.42 -9.50
C ARG A 115 20.97 -11.95 -9.36
N GLY A 116 19.99 -12.50 -8.65
CA GLY A 116 19.86 -13.95 -8.48
C GLY A 116 19.12 -14.62 -9.65
N TYR A 117 19.59 -15.82 -10.02
CA TYR A 117 19.01 -16.71 -11.01
C TYR A 117 19.08 -18.16 -10.51
N PHE A 118 17.98 -18.88 -10.46
CA PHE A 118 17.92 -20.26 -10.03
C PHE A 118 18.52 -21.16 -11.11
N GLU A 119 19.61 -21.85 -10.79
CA GLU A 119 20.20 -22.89 -11.66
C GLU A 119 19.45 -24.23 -11.48
N ASP A 120 18.97 -24.46 -10.28
CA ASP A 120 18.11 -25.58 -9.89
C ASP A 120 17.40 -25.28 -8.55
N SER A 121 16.69 -26.27 -7.97
CA SER A 121 15.94 -26.12 -6.70
C SER A 121 16.82 -25.93 -5.45
N ARG A 122 18.15 -25.95 -5.56
CA ARG A 122 19.11 -25.91 -4.46
C ARG A 122 20.28 -24.96 -4.71
N THR A 123 20.38 -24.39 -5.90
CA THR A 123 21.49 -23.57 -6.33
C THR A 123 21.00 -22.26 -6.94
N LEU A 124 21.45 -21.14 -6.37
CA LEU A 124 21.25 -19.82 -6.93
C LEU A 124 22.58 -19.28 -7.48
N ARG A 125 22.60 -18.87 -8.74
CA ARG A 125 23.66 -18.06 -9.31
C ARG A 125 23.34 -16.60 -9.04
N VAL A 126 24.32 -15.83 -8.59
CA VAL A 126 24.22 -14.40 -8.33
C VAL A 126 25.22 -13.65 -9.19
N GLU A 127 24.71 -12.76 -10.04
CA GLU A 127 25.52 -11.85 -10.85
C GLU A 127 25.82 -10.60 -10.03
N THR A 128 27.07 -10.50 -9.56
CA THR A 128 27.58 -9.37 -8.78
C THR A 128 28.44 -8.44 -9.64
N LYS A 129 28.81 -7.27 -9.13
CA LYS A 129 29.75 -6.35 -9.81
C LYS A 129 31.16 -6.97 -10.01
N GLU A 130 31.52 -7.95 -9.17
CA GLU A 130 32.86 -8.61 -9.17
C GLU A 130 32.86 -9.93 -9.96
N GLY A 131 31.71 -10.34 -10.51
CA GLY A 131 31.53 -11.58 -11.26
C GLY A 131 30.43 -12.47 -10.69
N GLN A 132 30.39 -13.72 -11.16
CA GLN A 132 29.36 -14.67 -10.74
C GLN A 132 29.75 -15.36 -9.43
N ARG A 133 28.78 -15.52 -8.55
CA ARG A 133 28.86 -16.31 -7.31
C ARG A 133 27.74 -17.36 -7.32
N PHE A 134 27.96 -18.48 -6.68
CA PHE A 134 26.95 -19.52 -6.50
C PHE A 134 26.63 -19.70 -5.02
N ILE A 135 25.36 -19.91 -4.72
CA ILE A 135 24.88 -20.20 -3.36
C ILE A 135 24.17 -21.54 -3.39
N SER A 136 24.67 -22.49 -2.60
CA SER A 136 23.96 -23.74 -2.28
C SER A 136 23.18 -23.56 -0.98
N TYR A 137 21.93 -23.97 -0.93
CA TYR A 137 21.03 -23.73 0.20
C TYR A 137 20.12 -24.94 0.48
N GLU A 138 19.63 -25.05 1.72
CA GLU A 138 18.63 -26.04 2.09
C GLU A 138 17.21 -25.59 1.74
N LYS A 139 16.91 -24.31 1.98
CA LYS A 139 15.63 -23.68 1.68
C LYS A 139 15.84 -22.29 1.06
N ALA A 140 14.92 -21.92 0.16
CA ALA A 140 14.88 -20.59 -0.44
C ALA A 140 13.55 -19.89 -0.13
N ILE A 141 13.61 -18.56 0.05
CA ILE A 141 12.43 -17.70 0.16
C ILE A 141 12.53 -16.64 -0.95
N ILE A 142 11.60 -16.66 -1.91
CA ILE A 142 11.50 -15.66 -2.98
C ILE A 142 10.67 -14.48 -2.50
N ALA A 143 11.28 -13.28 -2.44
CA ALA A 143 10.66 -12.04 -1.96
C ALA A 143 10.95 -10.84 -2.89
N VAL A 144 11.05 -11.08 -4.20
CA VAL A 144 11.47 -10.07 -5.19
C VAL A 144 10.39 -9.04 -5.54
N GLY A 145 9.18 -9.21 -5.01
CA GLY A 145 8.11 -8.23 -5.08
C GLY A 145 7.54 -7.99 -6.48
N SER A 146 7.12 -6.75 -6.74
CA SER A 146 6.46 -6.32 -7.96
C SER A 146 7.03 -5.01 -8.48
N ARG A 147 6.69 -4.65 -9.72
CA ARG A 147 7.00 -3.36 -10.37
C ARG A 147 5.72 -2.67 -10.84
N PRO A 148 5.72 -1.35 -11.07
CA PRO A 148 4.60 -0.68 -11.73
C PRO A 148 4.27 -1.35 -13.06
N ALA A 149 2.97 -1.53 -13.34
CA ALA A 149 2.51 -2.02 -14.64
C ALA A 149 2.52 -0.86 -15.64
N MET A 150 3.19 -1.04 -16.78
CA MET A 150 3.18 -0.11 -17.90
C MET A 150 2.56 -0.82 -19.09
N PRO A 151 1.32 -0.47 -19.48
CA PRO A 151 0.73 -1.02 -20.71
C PRO A 151 1.58 -0.66 -21.94
N PRO A 152 1.78 -1.60 -22.90
CA PRO A 152 2.60 -1.31 -24.07
C PRO A 152 2.14 -0.09 -24.89
N ALA A 153 0.84 0.21 -24.89
CA ALA A 153 0.27 1.38 -25.58
C ALA A 153 0.66 2.72 -24.92
N PHE A 154 1.17 2.72 -23.70
CA PHE A 154 1.58 3.90 -22.94
C PHE A 154 3.11 4.01 -22.80
N ASP A 155 3.82 2.93 -23.08
CA ASP A 155 5.29 2.90 -23.02
C ASP A 155 5.89 3.57 -24.27
N LEU A 156 6.10 4.88 -24.17
CA LEU A 156 6.67 5.68 -25.24
C LEU A 156 8.20 5.78 -25.18
N GLY A 157 8.86 5.22 -24.17
CA GLY A 157 10.27 5.51 -23.90
C GLY A 157 10.54 7.00 -23.59
N ASN A 158 9.50 7.78 -23.28
CA ASN A 158 9.60 9.21 -23.03
C ASN A 158 9.51 9.48 -21.52
N PRO A 159 10.51 10.16 -20.89
CA PRO A 159 10.53 10.41 -19.44
C PRO A 159 9.36 11.28 -18.92
N ARG A 160 8.55 11.86 -19.81
CA ARG A 160 7.33 12.58 -19.45
C ARG A 160 6.14 11.66 -19.17
N VAL A 161 6.23 10.39 -19.55
CA VAL A 161 5.32 9.33 -19.12
C VAL A 161 5.99 8.60 -17.96
N MET A 162 5.49 8.85 -16.76
CA MET A 162 6.07 8.39 -15.50
C MET A 162 5.28 7.22 -14.94
N THR A 163 5.95 6.30 -14.27
CA THR A 163 5.35 5.45 -13.26
C THR A 163 5.42 6.11 -11.88
N SER A 164 4.98 5.42 -10.84
CA SER A 164 5.13 5.90 -9.45
C SER A 164 6.59 6.12 -9.06
N THR A 165 7.53 5.38 -9.66
CA THR A 165 8.96 5.48 -9.34
C THR A 165 9.50 6.85 -9.74
N GLU A 166 9.31 7.26 -10.99
CA GLU A 166 9.78 8.55 -11.50
C GLU A 166 9.00 9.72 -10.87
N ALA A 167 7.69 9.52 -10.64
CA ALA A 167 6.86 10.55 -10.02
C ALA A 167 7.29 10.89 -8.57
N LEU A 168 7.85 9.93 -7.82
CA LEU A 168 8.37 10.15 -6.46
C LEU A 168 9.70 10.93 -6.42
N GLU A 169 10.39 11.06 -7.55
CA GLU A 169 11.61 11.87 -7.62
C GLU A 169 11.32 13.37 -7.65
N ILE A 170 10.11 13.77 -8.05
CA ILE A 170 9.67 15.19 -8.14
C ILE A 170 10.75 16.06 -8.77
N GLU A 171 11.18 15.69 -9.97
CA GLU A 171 12.19 16.47 -10.71
C GLU A 171 11.71 17.88 -11.04
N GLU A 172 10.42 18.00 -11.39
CA GLU A 172 9.74 19.26 -11.66
C GLU A 172 8.27 19.20 -11.18
N ILE A 173 7.62 20.36 -11.05
CA ILE A 173 6.18 20.47 -10.85
C ILE A 173 5.59 20.80 -12.23
N PRO A 174 4.98 19.83 -12.95
CA PRO A 174 4.34 20.11 -14.23
C PRO A 174 3.13 21.01 -14.02
N LYS A 175 2.86 21.93 -14.94
CA LYS A 175 1.65 22.75 -14.86
C LYS A 175 0.41 21.88 -15.04
N ASN A 176 0.40 21.01 -16.07
CA ASN A 176 -0.71 20.11 -16.37
C ASN A 176 -0.23 18.65 -16.21
N LEU A 177 -0.79 17.94 -15.26
CA LEU A 177 -0.51 16.53 -14.98
C LEU A 177 -1.76 15.67 -15.23
N LEU A 178 -1.64 14.66 -16.10
CA LEU A 178 -2.64 13.60 -16.18
C LEU A 178 -2.23 12.45 -15.26
N VAL A 179 -3.14 12.01 -14.41
CA VAL A 179 -3.01 10.77 -13.61
C VAL A 179 -3.95 9.72 -14.22
N VAL A 180 -3.38 8.61 -14.67
CA VAL A 180 -4.11 7.47 -15.23
C VAL A 180 -4.20 6.35 -14.22
N GLY A 181 -5.41 6.13 -13.69
CA GLY A 181 -5.73 5.17 -12.64
C GLY A 181 -6.04 5.84 -11.30
N GLY A 182 -7.27 5.64 -10.82
CA GLY A 182 -7.81 6.16 -9.55
C GLY A 182 -7.59 5.24 -8.35
N GLY A 183 -6.60 4.33 -8.41
CA GLY A 183 -6.16 3.52 -7.27
C GLY A 183 -5.37 4.36 -6.25
N TYR A 184 -4.95 3.73 -5.13
CA TYR A 184 -4.25 4.44 -4.04
C TYR A 184 -3.00 5.21 -4.50
N ILE A 185 -2.21 4.65 -5.44
CA ILE A 185 -1.01 5.32 -5.97
C ILE A 185 -1.37 6.62 -6.71
N GLY A 186 -2.36 6.55 -7.61
CA GLY A 186 -2.79 7.71 -8.39
C GLY A 186 -3.40 8.79 -7.52
N MET A 187 -4.22 8.40 -6.55
CA MET A 187 -4.85 9.33 -5.61
C MET A 187 -3.82 10.00 -4.70
N GLU A 188 -2.88 9.25 -4.12
CA GLU A 188 -1.83 9.80 -3.26
C GLU A 188 -0.88 10.74 -4.00
N LEU A 189 -0.34 10.31 -5.15
CA LEU A 189 0.59 11.13 -5.92
C LEU A 189 -0.11 12.32 -6.59
N GLY A 190 -1.35 12.14 -7.08
CA GLY A 190 -2.19 13.24 -7.55
C GLY A 190 -2.37 14.31 -6.48
N THR A 191 -2.62 13.91 -5.23
CA THR A 191 -2.73 14.82 -4.08
C THR A 191 -1.41 15.57 -3.80
N VAL A 192 -0.29 14.89 -3.88
CA VAL A 192 1.04 15.52 -3.73
C VAL A 192 1.26 16.58 -4.79
N TYR A 193 1.09 16.23 -6.08
CA TYR A 193 1.33 17.18 -7.18
C TYR A 193 0.34 18.35 -7.18
N ALA A 194 -0.93 18.11 -6.86
CA ALA A 194 -1.93 19.17 -6.73
C ALA A 194 -1.55 20.18 -5.62
N ALA A 195 -1.13 19.68 -4.45
CA ALA A 195 -0.69 20.54 -3.35
C ALA A 195 0.61 21.31 -3.66
N LEU A 196 1.46 20.78 -4.55
CA LEU A 196 2.65 21.48 -5.04
C LEU A 196 2.35 22.51 -6.14
N GLY A 197 1.12 22.53 -6.70
CA GLY A 197 0.67 23.54 -7.65
C GLY A 197 0.39 23.04 -9.07
N SER A 198 0.39 21.73 -9.32
CA SER A 198 -0.01 21.17 -10.62
C SER A 198 -1.54 21.17 -10.78
N GLU A 199 -2.02 21.50 -11.99
CA GLU A 199 -3.39 21.23 -12.42
C GLU A 199 -3.52 19.73 -12.73
N VAL A 200 -4.03 18.96 -11.78
CA VAL A 200 -4.15 17.51 -11.89
C VAL A 200 -5.49 17.13 -12.51
N VAL A 201 -5.47 16.36 -13.59
CA VAL A 201 -6.63 15.65 -14.13
C VAL A 201 -6.45 14.17 -13.83
N LEU A 202 -7.40 13.55 -13.14
CA LEU A 202 -7.40 12.13 -12.86
C LEU A 202 -8.39 11.42 -13.78
N THR A 203 -7.97 10.33 -14.41
CA THR A 203 -8.83 9.45 -15.21
C THR A 203 -8.86 8.05 -14.63
N GLU A 204 -10.08 7.54 -14.39
CA GLU A 204 -10.33 6.17 -13.95
C GLU A 204 -11.28 5.48 -14.93
N ALA A 205 -10.89 4.29 -15.39
CA ALA A 205 -11.68 3.52 -16.35
C ALA A 205 -12.96 2.94 -15.75
N LEU A 206 -13.00 2.78 -14.43
CA LEU A 206 -14.13 2.26 -13.68
C LEU A 206 -15.05 3.40 -13.20
N SER A 207 -16.19 3.01 -12.65
CA SER A 207 -17.21 3.93 -12.13
C SER A 207 -16.87 4.52 -10.75
N SER A 208 -15.76 4.12 -10.13
CA SER A 208 -15.31 4.60 -8.81
C SER A 208 -13.80 4.60 -8.71
N ILE A 209 -13.23 5.53 -7.95
CA ILE A 209 -11.86 5.45 -7.44
C ILE A 209 -11.77 4.38 -6.35
N LEU A 210 -10.54 3.96 -5.99
CA LEU A 210 -10.26 3.06 -4.85
C LEU A 210 -11.11 1.79 -4.86
N LEU A 211 -11.06 1.05 -5.97
CA LEU A 211 -11.80 -0.20 -6.13
C LEU A 211 -11.60 -1.14 -4.92
N GLY A 212 -12.70 -1.73 -4.44
CA GLY A 212 -12.73 -2.63 -3.27
C GLY A 212 -12.98 -1.93 -1.93
N VAL A 213 -13.06 -0.60 -1.91
CA VAL A 213 -13.48 0.18 -0.75
C VAL A 213 -14.97 0.45 -0.81
N ASP A 214 -15.67 0.35 0.31
CA ASP A 214 -17.11 0.66 0.39
C ASP A 214 -17.39 2.12 0.04
N SER A 215 -18.46 2.36 -0.70
CA SER A 215 -18.80 3.67 -1.30
C SER A 215 -19.00 4.80 -0.30
N ASP A 216 -19.45 4.51 0.92
CA ASP A 216 -19.61 5.51 1.98
C ASP A 216 -18.27 6.01 2.53
N LEU A 217 -17.22 5.19 2.51
CA LEU A 217 -15.85 5.57 2.84
C LEU A 217 -15.17 6.36 1.70
N ILE A 218 -15.55 6.08 0.45
CA ILE A 218 -15.00 6.78 -0.73
C ILE A 218 -15.54 8.22 -0.84
N ARG A 219 -16.79 8.46 -0.46
CA ARG A 219 -17.45 9.77 -0.64
C ARG A 219 -16.67 10.97 -0.10
N PRO A 220 -16.12 10.95 1.13
CA PRO A 220 -15.32 12.07 1.64
C PRO A 220 -14.04 12.30 0.82
N VAL A 221 -13.37 11.22 0.39
CA VAL A 221 -12.16 11.30 -0.46
C VAL A 221 -12.49 11.90 -1.82
N MET A 222 -13.61 11.48 -2.42
CA MET A 222 -14.03 12.01 -3.72
C MET A 222 -14.33 13.51 -3.65
N ARG A 223 -15.06 13.95 -2.61
CA ARG A 223 -15.31 15.38 -2.36
C ARG A 223 -14.03 16.21 -2.20
N PHE A 224 -13.02 15.62 -1.55
CA PHE A 224 -11.71 16.25 -1.47
C PHE A 224 -11.03 16.31 -2.84
N ALA A 225 -10.99 15.20 -3.58
CA ALA A 225 -10.36 15.13 -4.90
C ALA A 225 -11.00 16.12 -5.91
N GLU A 226 -12.32 16.25 -5.90
CA GLU A 226 -13.07 17.22 -6.73
C GLU A 226 -12.72 18.69 -6.42
N LYS A 227 -12.25 18.97 -5.20
CA LYS A 227 -11.79 20.32 -4.82
C LYS A 227 -10.31 20.54 -5.09
N ALA A 228 -9.50 19.50 -4.89
CA ALA A 228 -8.04 19.58 -4.98
C ALA A 228 -7.53 19.39 -6.40
N PHE A 229 -8.18 18.60 -7.21
CA PHE A 229 -7.82 18.34 -8.60
C PHE A 229 -8.60 19.28 -9.54
N LYS A 230 -8.04 19.54 -10.70
CA LYS A 230 -8.73 20.27 -11.75
C LYS A 230 -9.97 19.51 -12.23
N GLU A 231 -9.86 18.18 -12.32
CA GLU A 231 -10.96 17.32 -12.76
C GLU A 231 -10.72 15.86 -12.34
N VAL A 232 -11.79 15.15 -11.96
CA VAL A 232 -11.81 13.70 -11.75
C VAL A 232 -12.80 13.10 -12.75
N ARG A 233 -12.31 12.20 -13.59
CA ARG A 233 -13.09 11.57 -14.67
C ARG A 233 -13.21 10.07 -14.37
N LEU A 234 -14.40 9.64 -14.07
CA LEU A 234 -14.76 8.23 -13.96
C LEU A 234 -15.31 7.71 -15.29
N ASN A 235 -15.28 6.39 -15.50
CA ASN A 235 -15.66 5.77 -16.78
C ASN A 235 -14.89 6.38 -17.98
N ALA A 236 -13.64 6.79 -17.74
CA ALA A 236 -12.78 7.47 -18.68
C ALA A 236 -11.53 6.62 -18.96
N LYS A 237 -11.37 6.17 -20.21
CA LYS A 237 -10.29 5.25 -20.61
C LYS A 237 -9.29 5.96 -21.52
N VAL A 238 -8.02 5.94 -21.14
CA VAL A 238 -6.94 6.32 -22.06
C VAL A 238 -6.77 5.23 -23.10
N VAL A 239 -6.81 5.65 -24.38
CA VAL A 239 -6.72 4.74 -25.54
C VAL A 239 -5.30 4.69 -26.08
N LYS A 240 -4.65 5.87 -26.21
CA LYS A 240 -3.33 6.00 -26.82
C LYS A 240 -2.63 7.25 -26.32
N MET A 241 -1.31 7.17 -26.26
CA MET A 241 -0.44 8.30 -26.00
C MET A 241 0.57 8.47 -27.14
N ALA A 242 1.04 9.70 -27.36
CA ALA A 242 2.10 10.02 -28.31
C ALA A 242 2.91 11.23 -27.83
N THR A 243 4.19 11.28 -28.16
CA THR A 243 5.03 12.45 -27.92
C THR A 243 4.60 13.61 -28.85
N SER A 244 4.43 14.80 -28.30
CA SER A 244 4.08 16.04 -29.01
C SER A 244 5.01 17.16 -28.56
N GLY A 245 6.15 17.31 -29.20
CA GLY A 245 7.20 18.25 -28.81
C GLY A 245 7.70 17.97 -27.39
N LYS A 246 7.52 18.94 -26.48
CA LYS A 246 7.87 18.80 -25.05
C LYS A 246 6.70 18.33 -24.17
N GLN A 247 5.64 17.81 -24.75
CA GLN A 247 4.42 17.39 -24.06
C GLN A 247 3.97 16.00 -24.54
N ILE A 248 2.97 15.46 -23.88
CA ILE A 248 2.33 14.18 -24.23
C ILE A 248 0.91 14.46 -24.71
N LYS A 249 0.64 14.03 -25.94
CA LYS A 249 -0.69 13.98 -26.51
C LYS A 249 -1.36 12.69 -26.03
N VAL A 250 -2.56 12.80 -25.50
CA VAL A 250 -3.34 11.67 -24.98
C VAL A 250 -4.70 11.63 -25.68
N ILE A 251 -5.03 10.47 -26.22
CA ILE A 251 -6.38 10.17 -26.74
C ILE A 251 -7.09 9.37 -25.67
N LEU A 252 -8.22 9.87 -25.19
CA LEU A 252 -9.03 9.22 -24.18
C LEU A 252 -10.50 9.19 -24.59
N THR A 253 -11.23 8.19 -24.09
CA THR A 253 -12.68 8.08 -24.24
C THR A 253 -13.33 8.48 -22.93
N VAL A 254 -14.22 9.47 -22.94
CA VAL A 254 -15.01 9.91 -21.80
C VAL A 254 -16.48 9.83 -22.19
N SER A 255 -17.27 9.08 -21.46
CA SER A 255 -18.71 8.90 -21.75
C SER A 255 -19.02 8.47 -23.19
N GLY A 256 -18.11 7.67 -23.80
CA GLY A 256 -18.25 7.16 -25.17
C GLY A 256 -17.68 8.09 -26.26
N GLU A 257 -17.29 9.32 -25.95
CA GLU A 257 -16.69 10.26 -26.90
C GLU A 257 -15.16 10.25 -26.79
N GLN A 258 -14.48 10.21 -27.94
CA GLN A 258 -13.04 10.39 -27.97
C GLN A 258 -12.66 11.86 -27.90
N ARG A 259 -11.65 12.15 -27.08
CA ARG A 259 -11.06 13.49 -26.93
C ARG A 259 -9.55 13.40 -27.06
N GLU A 260 -8.96 14.43 -27.61
CA GLU A 260 -7.51 14.62 -27.69
C GLU A 260 -7.11 15.75 -26.76
N GLU A 261 -6.17 15.48 -25.86
CA GLU A 261 -5.70 16.44 -24.87
C GLU A 261 -4.16 16.40 -24.76
N ILE A 262 -3.57 17.47 -24.28
CA ILE A 262 -2.13 17.64 -24.17
C ILE A 262 -1.76 17.93 -22.72
N TYR A 263 -0.76 17.18 -22.22
CA TYR A 263 -0.26 17.28 -20.84
C TYR A 263 1.26 17.47 -20.81
N ASP A 264 1.77 18.16 -19.81
CA ASP A 264 3.20 18.31 -19.60
C ASP A 264 3.85 17.00 -19.16
N ARG A 265 3.17 16.27 -18.28
CA ARG A 265 3.54 14.91 -17.84
C ARG A 265 2.30 14.04 -17.65
N VAL A 266 2.51 12.73 -17.71
CA VAL A 266 1.48 11.71 -17.46
C VAL A 266 2.02 10.74 -16.42
N LEU A 267 1.26 10.50 -15.35
CA LEU A 267 1.51 9.45 -14.36
C LEU A 267 0.62 8.24 -14.68
N VAL A 268 1.24 7.09 -14.95
CA VAL A 268 0.56 5.81 -15.18
C VAL A 268 0.58 5.00 -13.89
N SER A 269 -0.59 4.78 -13.28
CA SER A 269 -0.80 4.09 -12.00
C SER A 269 -1.91 3.04 -12.07
N VAL A 270 -1.88 2.21 -13.12
CA VAL A 270 -2.92 1.24 -13.46
C VAL A 270 -2.72 -0.15 -12.86
N GLY A 271 -1.82 -0.28 -11.90
CA GLY A 271 -1.57 -1.54 -11.19
C GLY A 271 -0.09 -1.90 -11.12
N ARG A 272 0.17 -3.14 -10.69
CA ARG A 272 1.52 -3.70 -10.50
C ARG A 272 1.62 -5.08 -11.11
N ALA A 273 2.81 -5.45 -11.56
CA ALA A 273 3.12 -6.76 -12.13
C ALA A 273 4.21 -7.47 -11.30
N PRO A 274 4.10 -8.80 -11.07
CA PRO A 274 5.09 -9.56 -10.31
C PRO A 274 6.45 -9.60 -11.03
N ASN A 275 7.54 -9.69 -10.26
CA ASN A 275 8.89 -9.76 -10.79
C ASN A 275 9.35 -11.21 -11.02
N CYS A 276 8.54 -12.02 -11.71
CA CYS A 276 8.84 -13.44 -11.97
C CYS A 276 9.74 -13.68 -13.18
N LYS A 277 9.95 -12.67 -14.03
CA LYS A 277 10.75 -12.82 -15.25
C LYS A 277 12.25 -12.88 -14.94
N ASP A 278 12.97 -13.70 -15.69
CA ASP A 278 14.43 -13.84 -15.64
C ASP A 278 14.97 -14.21 -14.24
N LEU A 279 14.27 -15.05 -13.53
CA LEU A 279 14.71 -15.61 -12.24
C LEU A 279 15.21 -17.06 -12.38
N GLY A 280 15.04 -17.71 -13.53
CA GLY A 280 15.36 -19.14 -13.69
C GLY A 280 14.35 -20.06 -13.01
N LEU A 281 13.09 -19.62 -12.83
CA LEU A 281 12.05 -20.46 -12.21
C LEU A 281 11.76 -21.73 -13.00
N GLU A 282 11.98 -21.71 -14.30
CA GLU A 282 11.88 -22.86 -15.20
C GLU A 282 12.84 -24.00 -14.86
N ASN A 283 13.92 -23.72 -14.11
CA ASN A 283 14.87 -24.73 -13.62
C ASN A 283 14.44 -25.32 -12.26
N THR A 284 13.28 -24.92 -11.74
CA THR A 284 12.73 -25.36 -10.45
C THR A 284 11.35 -26.02 -10.68
N LYS A 285 10.71 -26.46 -9.60
CA LYS A 285 9.33 -26.95 -9.66
C LYS A 285 8.30 -25.86 -9.32
N VAL A 286 8.72 -24.61 -9.26
CA VAL A 286 7.83 -23.47 -8.93
C VAL A 286 6.84 -23.24 -10.09
N THR A 287 5.56 -23.11 -9.76
CA THR A 287 4.49 -22.84 -10.73
C THR A 287 3.94 -21.43 -10.57
N LEU A 288 3.53 -20.85 -11.72
CA LEU A 288 2.88 -19.54 -11.77
C LEU A 288 1.40 -19.70 -12.09
N ASP A 289 0.58 -18.76 -11.64
CA ASP A 289 -0.80 -18.63 -12.10
C ASP A 289 -0.88 -17.93 -13.48
N GLU A 290 -2.09 -17.83 -14.05
CA GLU A 290 -2.34 -17.18 -15.34
C GLU A 290 -1.96 -15.69 -15.36
N ARG A 291 -1.88 -15.05 -14.20
CA ARG A 291 -1.50 -13.65 -14.02
C ARG A 291 0.01 -13.47 -13.77
N GLY A 292 0.76 -14.57 -13.70
CA GLY A 292 2.21 -14.61 -13.50
C GLY A 292 2.66 -14.50 -12.04
N PHE A 293 1.79 -14.71 -11.05
CA PHE A 293 2.16 -14.80 -9.64
C PHE A 293 2.57 -16.22 -9.27
N ILE A 294 3.53 -16.35 -8.33
CA ILE A 294 3.94 -17.65 -7.79
C ILE A 294 2.80 -18.24 -6.94
N GLN A 295 2.42 -19.50 -7.25
CA GLN A 295 1.44 -20.24 -6.49
C GLN A 295 2.04 -20.78 -5.20
N VAL A 296 1.35 -20.54 -4.07
CA VAL A 296 1.76 -20.99 -2.73
C VAL A 296 0.58 -21.52 -1.93
N ASN A 297 0.86 -22.41 -0.98
CA ASN A 297 -0.14 -22.88 -0.01
C ASN A 297 -0.24 -21.92 1.21
N GLY A 298 -1.08 -22.24 2.19
CA GLY A 298 -1.25 -21.46 3.44
C GLY A 298 0.07 -21.22 4.20
N GLN A 299 1.03 -22.11 4.07
CA GLN A 299 2.37 -21.98 4.68
C GLN A 299 3.37 -21.19 3.82
N ARG A 300 2.93 -20.57 2.72
CA ARG A 300 3.78 -19.86 1.75
C ARG A 300 4.79 -20.75 1.01
N ARG A 301 4.62 -22.08 1.04
CA ARG A 301 5.42 -23.03 0.29
C ARG A 301 4.91 -23.17 -1.14
N THR A 302 5.82 -23.17 -2.10
CA THR A 302 5.51 -23.37 -3.52
C THR A 302 5.33 -24.87 -3.84
N SER A 303 5.10 -25.20 -5.10
CA SER A 303 5.15 -26.59 -5.62
C SER A 303 6.54 -27.22 -5.55
N ASP A 304 7.60 -26.41 -5.36
CA ASP A 304 8.94 -26.90 -5.05
C ASP A 304 9.13 -27.00 -3.52
N PRO A 305 9.39 -28.23 -2.97
CA PRO A 305 9.52 -28.41 -1.50
C PRO A 305 10.66 -27.63 -0.85
N ALA A 306 11.65 -27.18 -1.64
CA ALA A 306 12.76 -26.40 -1.16
C ALA A 306 12.49 -24.89 -1.19
N VAL A 307 11.45 -24.43 -1.88
CA VAL A 307 11.22 -23.02 -2.23
C VAL A 307 9.90 -22.51 -1.65
N TYR A 308 9.99 -21.39 -0.94
CA TYR A 308 8.89 -20.59 -0.43
C TYR A 308 8.82 -19.27 -1.21
N ALA A 309 7.66 -18.62 -1.23
CA ALA A 309 7.51 -17.30 -1.84
C ALA A 309 6.56 -16.42 -1.03
N ILE A 310 6.89 -15.13 -0.92
CA ILE A 310 6.18 -14.16 -0.07
C ILE A 310 6.10 -12.77 -0.70
N GLY A 311 5.16 -11.98 -0.25
CA GLY A 311 4.97 -10.58 -0.66
C GLY A 311 4.23 -10.46 -1.99
N ASP A 312 4.52 -9.39 -2.74
CA ASP A 312 3.80 -9.08 -3.97
C ASP A 312 3.93 -10.17 -5.05
N ILE A 313 5.01 -10.96 -5.01
CA ILE A 313 5.27 -12.02 -5.98
C ILE A 313 4.24 -13.16 -5.95
N VAL A 314 3.51 -13.31 -4.83
CA VAL A 314 2.46 -14.32 -4.65
C VAL A 314 1.04 -13.76 -4.82
N GLY A 315 0.92 -12.47 -5.16
CA GLY A 315 -0.37 -11.84 -5.39
C GLY A 315 -1.15 -11.51 -4.11
N GLY A 316 -2.48 -11.41 -4.25
CA GLY A 316 -3.36 -10.92 -3.18
C GLY A 316 -3.18 -9.42 -2.94
N ALA A 317 -3.30 -8.96 -1.71
CA ALA A 317 -3.03 -7.58 -1.33
C ALA A 317 -1.53 -7.27 -1.46
N LEU A 318 -1.17 -6.30 -2.32
CA LEU A 318 0.23 -5.92 -2.58
C LEU A 318 0.70 -4.88 -1.53
N LEU A 319 0.88 -5.34 -0.29
CA LEU A 319 1.12 -4.52 0.89
C LEU A 319 2.35 -5.00 1.66
N ALA A 320 3.16 -4.05 2.14
CA ALA A 320 4.40 -4.32 2.85
C ALA A 320 4.18 -5.13 4.15
N HIS A 321 3.15 -4.79 4.93
CA HIS A 321 2.82 -5.48 6.18
C HIS A 321 2.28 -6.90 5.94
N LYS A 322 1.56 -7.15 4.82
CA LYS A 322 1.22 -8.51 4.39
C LYS A 322 2.50 -9.32 4.14
N ALA A 323 3.44 -8.77 3.37
CA ALA A 323 4.71 -9.44 3.07
C ALA A 323 5.51 -9.77 4.35
N SER A 324 5.52 -8.86 5.35
CA SER A 324 6.17 -9.09 6.65
C SER A 324 5.47 -10.18 7.47
N LYS A 325 4.15 -10.27 7.42
CA LYS A 325 3.40 -11.36 8.07
C LYS A 325 3.65 -12.70 7.39
N GLU A 326 3.62 -12.73 6.06
CA GLU A 326 3.95 -13.91 5.25
C GLU A 326 5.38 -14.40 5.51
N ALA A 327 6.33 -13.46 5.73
CA ALA A 327 7.71 -13.78 6.08
C ALA A 327 7.81 -14.61 7.37
N ARG A 328 7.08 -14.19 8.42
CA ARG A 328 7.03 -14.95 9.68
C ARG A 328 6.47 -16.35 9.48
N ILE A 329 5.33 -16.44 8.79
CA ILE A 329 4.66 -17.73 8.51
C ILE A 329 5.59 -18.66 7.70
N ALA A 330 6.26 -18.14 6.66
CA ALA A 330 7.18 -18.94 5.86
C ALA A 330 8.35 -19.47 6.71
N VAL A 331 8.94 -18.62 7.57
CA VAL A 331 10.06 -19.01 8.45
C VAL A 331 9.62 -19.99 9.52
N GLU A 332 8.46 -19.84 10.13
CA GLU A 332 7.86 -20.78 11.07
C GLU A 332 7.61 -22.13 10.39
N ALA A 333 6.98 -22.13 9.22
CA ALA A 333 6.69 -23.34 8.47
C ALA A 333 7.95 -24.11 8.03
N LEU A 334 8.98 -23.41 7.53
CA LEU A 334 10.25 -24.06 7.18
C LEU A 334 11.04 -24.59 8.40
N SER A 335 10.73 -24.05 9.59
CA SER A 335 11.26 -24.54 10.88
C SER A 335 10.44 -25.68 11.50
N GLY A 336 9.36 -26.13 10.83
CA GLY A 336 8.50 -27.23 11.26
C GLY A 336 7.36 -26.83 12.19
N GLU A 337 7.10 -25.54 12.35
CA GLU A 337 5.96 -25.02 13.14
C GLU A 337 4.66 -25.04 12.32
N SER A 338 3.54 -25.23 13.01
CA SER A 338 2.20 -25.18 12.38
C SER A 338 1.73 -23.72 12.31
N SER A 339 2.02 -23.05 11.17
CA SER A 339 1.60 -21.68 10.90
C SER A 339 0.90 -21.61 9.54
N SER A 340 -0.19 -20.84 9.45
CA SER A 340 -0.93 -20.61 8.20
C SER A 340 -1.31 -19.15 8.04
N PHE A 341 -1.45 -18.73 6.78
CA PHE A 341 -1.89 -17.39 6.41
C PHE A 341 -3.43 -17.29 6.24
N GLU A 342 -4.17 -18.38 6.38
CA GLU A 342 -5.59 -18.46 5.99
C GLU A 342 -6.50 -17.49 6.75
N ASP A 343 -6.26 -17.28 8.05
CA ASP A 343 -7.11 -16.45 8.91
C ASP A 343 -6.45 -15.11 9.30
N VAL A 344 -5.51 -14.65 8.49
CA VAL A 344 -4.78 -13.41 8.81
C VAL A 344 -5.57 -12.19 8.33
N ILE A 345 -5.92 -11.31 9.24
CA ILE A 345 -6.54 -10.02 8.92
C ILE A 345 -5.48 -9.04 8.45
N ILE A 346 -5.58 -8.61 7.21
CA ILE A 346 -4.67 -7.63 6.59
C ILE A 346 -5.41 -6.31 6.42
N PRO A 347 -5.05 -5.26 7.17
CA PRO A 347 -5.63 -3.94 6.95
C PRO A 347 -5.12 -3.33 5.64
N ALA A 348 -5.90 -2.43 5.09
CA ALA A 348 -5.47 -1.57 4.00
C ALA A 348 -5.64 -0.11 4.39
N VAL A 349 -4.72 0.74 3.94
CA VAL A 349 -4.73 2.19 4.20
C VAL A 349 -4.39 2.92 2.91
N VAL A 350 -5.16 3.94 2.60
CA VAL A 350 -4.89 4.93 1.55
C VAL A 350 -4.65 6.27 2.23
N PHE A 351 -3.48 6.85 2.01
CA PHE A 351 -3.02 8.08 2.67
C PHE A 351 -3.42 9.34 1.89
N THR A 352 -4.64 9.35 1.38
CA THR A 352 -5.29 10.54 0.83
C THR A 352 -5.64 11.52 1.96
N ASP A 353 -6.34 12.58 1.64
CA ASP A 353 -6.95 13.45 2.64
C ASP A 353 -8.43 13.69 2.30
N PRO A 354 -9.34 13.16 3.13
CA PRO A 354 -9.09 12.33 4.32
C PRO A 354 -8.44 10.98 3.99
N GLU A 355 -7.76 10.37 4.96
CA GLU A 355 -7.26 9.01 4.87
C GLU A 355 -8.43 8.02 4.86
N VAL A 356 -8.24 6.86 4.20
CA VAL A 356 -9.20 5.74 4.25
C VAL A 356 -8.48 4.49 4.71
N ALA A 357 -9.04 3.80 5.70
CA ALA A 357 -8.52 2.54 6.20
C ALA A 357 -9.64 1.53 6.43
N TRP A 358 -9.35 0.25 6.20
CA TRP A 358 -10.32 -0.82 6.48
C TRP A 358 -9.61 -2.14 6.77
N CYS A 359 -10.31 -3.03 7.44
CA CYS A 359 -9.88 -4.40 7.70
C CYS A 359 -11.08 -5.34 7.80
N GLY A 360 -10.84 -6.63 7.61
CA GLY A 360 -11.88 -7.65 7.64
C GLY A 360 -12.86 -7.54 6.47
N LEU A 361 -14.10 -7.92 6.69
CA LEU A 361 -15.15 -8.00 5.69
C LEU A 361 -15.67 -6.60 5.31
N THR A 362 -15.86 -6.34 4.01
CA THR A 362 -16.57 -5.15 3.51
C THR A 362 -18.06 -5.43 3.31
N GLU A 363 -18.90 -4.38 3.20
CA GLU A 363 -20.32 -4.56 2.87
C GLU A 363 -20.51 -5.21 1.49
N ALA A 364 -19.66 -4.84 0.54
CA ALA A 364 -19.71 -5.40 -0.80
C ALA A 364 -19.43 -6.91 -0.79
N GLU A 365 -18.36 -7.33 -0.07
CA GLU A 365 -18.02 -8.75 0.08
C GLU A 365 -19.08 -9.53 0.88
N ALA A 366 -19.66 -8.94 1.94
CA ALA A 366 -20.74 -9.56 2.69
C ALA A 366 -21.93 -9.87 1.77
N LYS A 367 -22.32 -8.88 0.95
CA LYS A 367 -23.40 -9.03 -0.02
C LYS A 367 -23.09 -10.09 -1.08
N GLU A 368 -21.89 -10.08 -1.63
CA GLU A 368 -21.45 -11.06 -2.65
C GLU A 368 -21.45 -12.49 -2.10
N LYS A 369 -20.98 -12.67 -0.85
CA LYS A 369 -20.91 -13.97 -0.16
C LYS A 369 -22.23 -14.40 0.47
N GLY A 370 -23.29 -13.57 0.43
CA GLY A 370 -24.58 -13.84 1.06
C GLY A 370 -24.51 -13.90 2.60
N ILE A 371 -23.53 -13.24 3.21
CA ILE A 371 -23.36 -13.18 4.66
C ILE A 371 -24.31 -12.12 5.22
N SER A 372 -25.18 -12.53 6.18
CA SER A 372 -26.06 -11.60 6.87
C SER A 372 -25.23 -10.73 7.83
N VAL A 373 -25.32 -9.42 7.69
CA VAL A 373 -24.59 -8.46 8.53
C VAL A 373 -25.47 -7.29 8.93
N GLN A 374 -25.20 -6.71 10.10
CA GLN A 374 -25.69 -5.39 10.49
C GLN A 374 -24.54 -4.40 10.43
N VAL A 375 -24.77 -3.22 9.83
CA VAL A 375 -23.73 -2.19 9.68
C VAL A 375 -24.06 -1.01 10.57
N ALA A 376 -23.17 -0.74 11.51
CA ALA A 376 -23.18 0.47 12.34
C ALA A 376 -22.31 1.56 11.70
N ARG A 377 -22.70 2.82 11.84
CA ARG A 377 -22.00 3.99 11.30
C ARG A 377 -22.04 5.14 12.27
N PHE A 378 -20.87 5.70 12.57
CA PHE A 378 -20.73 6.90 13.39
C PHE A 378 -20.14 8.03 12.56
N PRO A 379 -20.89 9.10 12.25
CA PRO A 379 -20.39 10.25 11.50
C PRO A 379 -19.48 11.12 12.38
N TRP A 380 -18.32 11.53 11.88
CA TRP A 380 -17.37 12.33 12.65
C TRP A 380 -17.84 13.76 12.94
N ALA A 381 -18.87 14.24 12.24
CA ALA A 381 -19.55 15.49 12.60
C ALA A 381 -20.14 15.46 14.02
N ALA A 382 -20.34 14.29 14.61
CA ALA A 382 -20.75 14.10 15.99
C ALA A 382 -19.57 13.95 16.97
N SER A 383 -18.33 13.87 16.49
CA SER A 383 -17.13 13.73 17.34
C SER A 383 -16.58 15.08 17.76
N GLY A 384 -16.50 15.34 19.06
CA GLY A 384 -15.89 16.57 19.60
C GLY A 384 -14.44 16.74 19.14
N ARG A 385 -13.65 15.65 19.07
CA ARG A 385 -12.27 15.73 18.59
C ARG A 385 -12.19 16.06 17.11
N ALA A 386 -13.01 15.46 16.27
CA ALA A 386 -13.04 15.79 14.85
C ALA A 386 -13.40 17.27 14.61
N MET A 387 -14.35 17.81 15.40
CA MET A 387 -14.70 19.23 15.36
C MET A 387 -13.53 20.14 15.79
N THR A 388 -12.78 19.79 16.83
CA THR A 388 -11.61 20.59 17.25
C THR A 388 -10.45 20.58 16.24
N LEU A 389 -10.39 19.57 15.38
CA LEU A 389 -9.45 19.46 14.27
C LEU A 389 -9.94 20.16 13.00
N ASP A 390 -11.20 20.63 12.99
CA ASP A 390 -11.90 21.12 11.80
C ASP A 390 -11.98 20.08 10.68
N ARG A 391 -12.16 18.79 11.09
CA ARG A 391 -12.20 17.62 10.20
C ARG A 391 -13.46 16.75 10.45
N PRO A 392 -14.67 17.35 10.34
CA PRO A 392 -15.93 16.64 10.57
C PRO A 392 -16.35 15.70 9.44
N ASP A 393 -15.58 15.65 8.36
CA ASP A 393 -15.87 14.95 7.10
C ASP A 393 -15.59 13.43 7.16
N GLY A 394 -15.30 12.88 8.35
CA GLY A 394 -15.01 11.48 8.56
C GLY A 394 -16.24 10.60 8.85
N LEU A 395 -15.99 9.28 8.78
CA LEU A 395 -16.95 8.22 9.11
C LEU A 395 -16.19 7.04 9.70
N THR A 396 -16.71 6.48 10.79
CA THR A 396 -16.32 5.16 11.29
C THR A 396 -17.49 4.20 11.09
N LYS A 397 -17.22 3.01 10.56
CA LYS A 397 -18.25 1.97 10.37
C LYS A 397 -17.76 0.62 10.87
N MET A 398 -18.69 -0.19 11.36
CA MET A 398 -18.45 -1.58 11.74
C MET A 398 -19.45 -2.48 11.02
N ILE A 399 -18.96 -3.62 10.58
CA ILE A 399 -19.72 -4.70 9.97
C ILE A 399 -19.78 -5.81 11.00
N ILE A 400 -20.97 -6.12 11.47
CA ILE A 400 -21.21 -6.94 12.66
C ILE A 400 -22.14 -8.10 12.30
N ASP A 401 -21.82 -9.29 12.77
CA ASP A 401 -22.72 -10.45 12.72
C ASP A 401 -23.91 -10.22 13.66
N PRO A 402 -25.15 -10.19 13.17
CA PRO A 402 -26.32 -9.88 14.00
C PRO A 402 -26.68 -10.96 15.02
N GLN A 403 -26.13 -12.19 14.90
CA GLN A 403 -26.43 -13.30 15.80
C GLN A 403 -25.39 -13.43 16.92
N THR A 404 -24.11 -13.29 16.56
CA THR A 404 -22.99 -13.46 17.52
C THR A 404 -22.44 -12.14 18.02
N GLU A 405 -22.89 -11.01 17.45
CA GLU A 405 -22.42 -9.66 17.70
C GLU A 405 -20.92 -9.46 17.40
N ARG A 406 -20.24 -10.45 16.78
CA ARG A 406 -18.83 -10.35 16.41
C ARG A 406 -18.60 -9.29 15.35
N ILE A 407 -17.55 -8.52 15.53
CA ILE A 407 -17.07 -7.56 14.54
C ILE A 407 -16.36 -8.34 13.42
N LEU A 408 -16.92 -8.29 12.22
CA LEU A 408 -16.40 -8.96 11.03
C LEU A 408 -15.51 -8.03 10.18
N GLY A 409 -15.73 -6.72 10.29
CA GLY A 409 -14.97 -5.74 9.55
C GLY A 409 -15.13 -4.33 10.13
N VAL A 410 -14.12 -3.51 9.89
CA VAL A 410 -14.10 -2.09 10.30
C VAL A 410 -13.62 -1.25 9.12
N GLY A 411 -14.26 -0.11 8.90
CA GLY A 411 -13.87 0.89 7.93
C GLY A 411 -13.85 2.28 8.54
N ILE A 412 -12.83 3.06 8.23
CA ILE A 412 -12.65 4.42 8.75
C ILE A 412 -12.24 5.32 7.59
N VAL A 413 -12.89 6.45 7.45
CA VAL A 413 -12.41 7.55 6.62
C VAL A 413 -12.32 8.81 7.47
N GLY A 414 -11.17 9.48 7.45
CA GLY A 414 -10.92 10.69 8.24
C GLY A 414 -9.46 10.90 8.56
N ALA A 415 -9.16 11.97 9.29
CA ALA A 415 -7.80 12.27 9.73
C ALA A 415 -7.25 11.16 10.65
N GLY A 416 -6.10 10.58 10.30
CA GLY A 416 -5.48 9.53 11.10
C GLY A 416 -6.18 8.17 11.03
N ALA A 417 -7.01 7.91 10.02
CA ALA A 417 -7.68 6.62 9.84
C ALA A 417 -6.68 5.45 9.77
N GLY A 418 -5.49 5.69 9.20
CA GLY A 418 -4.42 4.70 9.12
C GLY A 418 -3.88 4.26 10.49
N GLU A 419 -3.86 5.14 11.48
CA GLU A 419 -3.46 4.80 12.86
C GLU A 419 -4.61 4.13 13.61
N LEU A 420 -5.84 4.65 13.46
CA LEU A 420 -7.03 4.17 14.17
C LEU A 420 -7.44 2.76 13.77
N ILE A 421 -7.22 2.35 12.53
CA ILE A 421 -7.65 1.04 12.04
C ILE A 421 -7.00 -0.13 12.80
N SER A 422 -5.87 0.10 13.47
CA SER A 422 -5.16 -0.94 14.24
C SER A 422 -6.02 -1.51 15.37
N GLU A 423 -6.87 -0.72 16.01
CA GLU A 423 -7.86 -1.18 16.98
C GLU A 423 -8.91 -2.07 16.31
N GLY A 424 -9.40 -1.69 15.13
CA GLY A 424 -10.31 -2.51 14.32
C GLY A 424 -9.68 -3.85 13.92
N VAL A 425 -8.40 -3.85 13.53
CA VAL A 425 -7.66 -5.09 13.23
C VAL A 425 -7.60 -5.99 14.45
N LEU A 426 -7.28 -5.44 15.62
CA LEU A 426 -7.22 -6.20 16.87
C LEU A 426 -8.58 -6.79 17.23
N ALA A 427 -9.65 -5.99 17.13
CA ALA A 427 -11.01 -6.44 17.40
C ALA A 427 -11.42 -7.60 16.49
N VAL A 428 -11.22 -7.49 15.18
CA VAL A 428 -11.56 -8.57 14.23
C VAL A 428 -10.69 -9.80 14.45
N GLN A 429 -9.37 -9.63 14.63
CA GLN A 429 -8.43 -10.74 14.82
C GLN A 429 -8.68 -11.53 16.11
N MET A 430 -9.11 -10.85 17.17
CA MET A 430 -9.45 -11.46 18.46
C MET A 430 -10.87 -12.04 18.50
N GLY A 431 -11.69 -11.78 17.46
CA GLY A 431 -13.10 -12.16 17.42
C GLY A 431 -13.94 -11.39 18.44
N ALA A 432 -13.55 -10.15 18.75
CA ALA A 432 -14.27 -9.29 19.68
C ALA A 432 -15.71 -9.03 19.20
N THR A 433 -16.61 -8.86 20.15
CA THR A 433 -17.98 -8.43 19.91
C THR A 433 -18.08 -6.91 19.89
N ALA A 434 -19.15 -6.38 19.32
CA ALA A 434 -19.47 -4.96 19.42
C ALA A 434 -19.60 -4.51 20.90
N LYS A 435 -20.05 -5.43 21.79
CA LYS A 435 -20.11 -5.17 23.24
C LYS A 435 -18.76 -4.94 23.86
N ASP A 436 -17.74 -5.73 23.47
CA ASP A 436 -16.38 -5.57 24.01
C ASP A 436 -15.81 -4.19 23.68
N VAL A 437 -16.06 -3.67 22.47
CA VAL A 437 -15.62 -2.33 22.06
C VAL A 437 -16.44 -1.22 22.71
N ALA A 438 -17.77 -1.37 22.82
CA ALA A 438 -18.65 -0.40 23.45
C ALA A 438 -18.36 -0.25 24.96
N ASP A 439 -17.99 -1.33 25.64
CA ASP A 439 -17.67 -1.32 27.08
C ASP A 439 -16.20 -0.89 27.36
N SER A 440 -15.38 -0.81 26.34
CA SER A 440 -13.99 -0.37 26.47
C SER A 440 -13.93 1.16 26.63
N VAL A 441 -13.32 1.64 27.73
CA VAL A 441 -13.19 3.08 27.98
C VAL A 441 -12.19 3.70 27.03
N HIS A 442 -12.64 4.66 26.24
CA HIS A 442 -11.79 5.46 25.34
C HIS A 442 -11.46 6.83 25.97
N PRO A 443 -10.25 7.35 25.79
CA PRO A 443 -9.88 8.65 26.34
C PRO A 443 -10.61 9.79 25.62
N HIS A 444 -11.06 10.80 26.38
CA HIS A 444 -11.78 11.96 25.86
C HIS A 444 -10.94 13.24 25.92
N PRO A 445 -10.93 14.10 24.84
CA PRO A 445 -11.49 13.87 23.53
C PRO A 445 -10.47 13.26 22.57
N THR A 446 -10.84 12.18 21.88
CA THR A 446 -10.00 11.52 20.89
C THR A 446 -10.80 11.07 19.67
N LEU A 447 -10.10 10.75 18.55
CA LEU A 447 -10.74 10.14 17.40
C LEU A 447 -11.05 8.66 17.61
N SER A 448 -10.36 7.98 18.53
CA SER A 448 -10.63 6.58 18.85
C SER A 448 -12.01 6.35 19.48
N GLU A 449 -12.59 7.38 20.17
CA GLU A 449 -13.97 7.33 20.65
C GLU A 449 -14.98 7.00 19.54
N THR A 450 -14.64 7.32 18.28
CA THR A 450 -15.53 7.03 17.14
C THR A 450 -15.74 5.54 16.91
N LEU A 451 -14.81 4.69 17.36
CA LEU A 451 -14.96 3.22 17.33
C LEU A 451 -15.94 2.77 18.42
N MET A 452 -15.77 3.23 19.65
CA MET A 452 -16.69 2.95 20.76
C MET A 452 -18.12 3.41 20.42
N GLU A 453 -18.27 4.66 20.00
CA GLU A 453 -19.57 5.22 19.61
C GLU A 453 -20.19 4.47 18.42
N CYS A 454 -19.39 3.99 17.48
CA CYS A 454 -19.87 3.17 16.37
C CYS A 454 -20.40 1.82 16.87
N ALA A 455 -19.75 1.20 17.86
CA ALA A 455 -20.23 -0.01 18.49
C ALA A 455 -21.53 0.24 19.29
N GLU A 456 -21.64 1.37 19.98
CA GLU A 456 -22.87 1.79 20.68
C GLU A 456 -24.02 2.04 19.72
N VAL A 457 -23.75 2.55 18.48
CA VAL A 457 -24.79 2.72 17.43
C VAL A 457 -25.43 1.37 17.09
N PHE A 458 -24.67 0.28 17.09
CA PHE A 458 -25.23 -1.06 16.86
C PHE A 458 -26.34 -1.41 17.85
N TYR A 459 -26.16 -1.04 19.11
CA TYR A 459 -27.13 -1.26 20.19
C TYR A 459 -28.22 -0.16 20.26
N GLY A 460 -28.03 0.96 19.60
CA GLY A 460 -28.98 2.08 19.59
C GLY A 460 -28.92 3.03 20.79
N TYR A 461 -27.76 3.07 21.50
CA TYR A 461 -27.57 3.95 22.66
C TYR A 461 -26.33 4.86 22.56
N SER A 462 -25.75 5.05 21.38
CA SER A 462 -24.67 6.01 21.19
C SER A 462 -25.03 7.40 21.73
N THR A 463 -24.11 7.99 22.46
CA THR A 463 -24.36 9.26 23.18
C THR A 463 -24.55 10.45 22.23
N HIS A 464 -23.78 10.49 21.15
CA HIS A 464 -23.73 11.65 20.25
C HIS A 464 -24.50 11.46 18.93
N THR A 465 -25.18 10.32 18.76
CA THR A 465 -26.06 10.07 17.59
C THR A 465 -27.43 9.58 18.03
N LEU A 466 -28.44 9.94 17.23
CA LEU A 466 -29.78 9.45 17.50
C LEU A 466 -29.94 7.98 17.07
N ALA A 467 -30.54 7.16 17.93
CA ALA A 467 -30.95 5.81 17.57
C ALA A 467 -31.89 5.87 16.35
N ARG A 468 -31.61 5.12 15.31
CA ARG A 468 -32.61 4.88 14.26
C ARG A 468 -33.73 4.06 14.88
N LYS A 469 -34.96 4.57 14.85
CA LYS A 469 -36.13 3.77 15.21
C LYS A 469 -36.13 2.52 14.35
N LYS A 470 -36.10 1.34 14.99
CA LYS A 470 -36.35 0.07 14.28
C LYS A 470 -37.74 0.19 13.67
N GLY A 471 -37.80 0.34 12.33
CA GLY A 471 -39.04 0.31 11.57
C GLY A 471 -39.61 -1.12 11.53
#